data_e699d891c352597f85fb24201b82b8f9
#
_entry.id   e699d891c352597f85fb24201b82b8f9
#
_cell.length_a   1.000
_cell.length_b   1.000
_cell.length_c   1.000
_cell.angle_alpha   90.00
_cell.angle_beta   90.00
_cell.angle_gamma   90.00
#
_symmetry.space_group_name_H-M   'P 1'
#
loop_
_entity.id
_entity.type
_entity.pdbx_description
1 polymer ?
#
loop_
_entity_poly.entity_id
_entity_poly.type
_entity_poly.pdbx_seq_one_letter_code
_entity_poly.pdbx_strand_id
1 'polypeptide(L)'
;FLYSPENFVIDSVIIKSEPRSRTNKKNDDTFYQPERLTPNSANIISLNEDIVINEIMYNHRPQYSSPGTPPTLETIRLFDFSSVWLYNESGTDQGDNWAEKEQLPTGNWFTGQGPLGFESNASKLPVPLATWMKNPRENDPRFFTYYFETQFNVSEQDKESIRELILTHMIDDGAVFYLNGKEVGRYNLPSGKISSDTPATSGIEATLRTISLEPNDLLLTGKNRISVEVHQKTVGSSDFIMGMKLDARRATDNGDPGRPYIESDEQWVEIYNKSDKSINLS
;
A
#
# COMPACT_ATOMS: atom_id res chain seq x y z
N PHE A 1 7.00 -6.40 46.56
CA PHE A 1 7.27 -7.51 45.66
C PHE A 1 7.68 -8.74 46.43
N LEU A 2 6.74 -9.67 46.67
CA LEU A 2 7.09 -11.02 47.03
C LEU A 2 7.11 -11.88 45.76
N TYR A 3 8.04 -11.62 44.89
CA TYR A 3 8.39 -12.52 43.81
C TYR A 3 9.66 -13.26 44.22
N SER A 4 9.48 -14.48 44.69
CA SER A 4 10.54 -15.49 44.64
C SER A 4 10.15 -16.48 43.54
N PRO A 5 10.89 -16.55 42.43
CA PRO A 5 10.53 -17.44 41.31
C PRO A 5 10.58 -18.92 41.65
N GLU A 6 11.07 -19.29 42.82
CA GLU A 6 11.34 -20.71 43.15
C GLU A 6 10.40 -21.31 44.18
N ASN A 7 9.61 -20.54 44.95
CA ASN A 7 8.84 -21.13 46.07
C ASN A 7 7.49 -20.50 46.39
N PHE A 8 6.93 -19.63 45.55
CA PHE A 8 5.62 -19.02 45.82
C PHE A 8 4.73 -19.06 44.60
N VAL A 9 3.81 -20.02 44.55
CA VAL A 9 2.63 -19.92 43.69
C VAL A 9 1.51 -19.45 44.64
N ILE A 10 1.15 -18.15 44.57
CA ILE A 10 -0.13 -17.68 45.08
C ILE A 10 -1.17 -18.12 44.07
N ASP A 11 -1.70 -19.32 44.23
CA ASP A 11 -2.64 -19.91 43.28
C ASP A 11 -4.00 -19.21 43.24
N SER A 12 -4.37 -18.56 44.33
CA SER A 12 -5.44 -17.56 44.35
C SER A 12 -5.58 -16.92 45.72
N VAL A 13 -5.57 -15.61 45.83
CA VAL A 13 -6.17 -14.92 46.99
C VAL A 13 -7.63 -14.70 46.64
N ILE A 14 -8.49 -15.66 46.96
CA ILE A 14 -9.93 -15.44 46.89
C ILE A 14 -10.32 -14.58 48.08
N ILE A 15 -10.38 -13.27 47.90
CA ILE A 15 -11.10 -12.40 48.82
C ILE A 15 -12.58 -12.66 48.59
N LYS A 16 -13.13 -13.66 49.25
CA LYS A 16 -14.59 -13.83 49.31
C LYS A 16 -15.13 -12.66 50.12
N SER A 17 -15.66 -11.66 49.43
CA SER A 17 -16.52 -10.68 50.07
C SER A 17 -17.85 -11.36 50.43
N GLU A 18 -17.89 -11.99 51.56
CA GLU A 18 -19.17 -12.35 52.17
C GLU A 18 -19.98 -11.08 52.40
N PRO A 19 -21.31 -11.08 52.24
CA PRO A 19 -22.13 -9.90 52.46
C PRO A 19 -21.92 -9.40 53.87
N ARG A 20 -21.27 -8.26 54.01
CA ARG A 20 -20.92 -7.67 55.31
C ARG A 20 -22.19 -7.26 56.03
N SER A 21 -22.40 -7.76 57.22
CA SER A 21 -23.49 -7.30 58.06
C SER A 21 -23.31 -5.82 58.41
N ARG A 22 -24.32 -4.99 58.15
CA ARG A 22 -24.31 -3.56 58.51
C ARG A 22 -24.15 -3.31 60.02
N THR A 23 -24.30 -4.31 60.82
CA THR A 23 -24.20 -4.24 62.28
C THR A 23 -22.77 -4.21 62.81
N ASN A 24 -21.77 -4.47 61.99
CA ASN A 24 -20.35 -4.49 62.35
C ASN A 24 -19.59 -3.23 61.98
N LYS A 25 -20.27 -2.11 61.84
CA LYS A 25 -19.64 -0.82 61.52
C LYS A 25 -18.97 -0.24 62.75
N LYS A 26 -17.67 0.05 62.69
CA LYS A 26 -16.95 0.82 63.70
C LYS A 26 -17.11 2.33 63.43
N ASN A 27 -16.91 3.17 64.44
CA ASN A 27 -17.08 4.61 64.33
C ASN A 27 -16.18 5.31 63.27
N ASP A 28 -15.19 4.61 62.74
CA ASP A 28 -14.29 5.06 61.71
C ASP A 28 -14.72 4.65 60.27
N ASP A 29 -15.96 4.13 60.14
CA ASP A 29 -16.49 3.60 58.87
C ASP A 29 -15.82 2.32 58.35
N THR A 30 -14.95 1.70 59.10
CA THR A 30 -14.32 0.42 58.79
C THR A 30 -15.24 -0.75 59.05
N PHE A 31 -15.34 -1.71 58.13
CA PHE A 31 -16.12 -2.93 58.29
C PHE A 31 -15.20 -4.11 58.57
N TYR A 32 -15.52 -4.85 59.64
CA TYR A 32 -14.74 -6.03 60.04
C TYR A 32 -15.62 -7.27 60.04
N GLN A 33 -15.08 -8.40 59.64
CA GLN A 33 -15.74 -9.67 59.75
C GLN A 33 -15.44 -10.23 61.16
N PRO A 34 -16.46 -10.56 61.99
CA PRO A 34 -16.20 -11.17 63.30
C PRO A 34 -15.71 -12.59 63.14
N GLU A 35 -14.76 -13.00 63.96
CA GLU A 35 -14.29 -14.41 64.09
C GLU A 35 -15.41 -15.33 64.43
N ARG A 36 -16.34 -14.89 65.28
CA ARG A 36 -17.49 -15.64 65.77
C ARG A 36 -18.70 -14.74 65.89
N LEU A 37 -19.81 -15.18 65.29
CA LEU A 37 -21.11 -14.56 65.55
C LEU A 37 -21.60 -14.86 66.92
N THR A 38 -21.87 -13.84 67.76
CA THR A 38 -22.35 -13.97 69.09
C THR A 38 -23.74 -13.34 69.20
N PRO A 39 -24.84 -14.14 69.20
CA PRO A 39 -26.18 -13.62 69.34
C PRO A 39 -26.33 -12.93 70.73
N ASN A 40 -26.88 -11.68 70.66
CA ASN A 40 -27.13 -10.84 71.83
C ASN A 40 -25.91 -10.37 72.67
N SER A 41 -24.69 -10.47 72.08
CA SER A 41 -23.48 -9.88 72.62
C SER A 41 -22.62 -9.23 71.57
N ALA A 42 -21.63 -8.44 71.97
CA ALA A 42 -20.68 -7.84 71.04
C ALA A 42 -19.88 -8.95 70.38
N ASN A 43 -19.77 -8.85 69.05
CA ASN A 43 -18.92 -9.77 68.27
C ASN A 43 -17.43 -9.52 68.56
N ILE A 44 -16.69 -10.60 68.72
CA ILE A 44 -15.25 -10.57 68.91
C ILE A 44 -14.65 -10.37 67.48
N ILE A 45 -13.86 -9.32 67.28
CA ILE A 45 -13.14 -9.05 66.11
C ILE A 45 -11.67 -8.97 66.47
N SER A 46 -10.87 -9.89 65.95
CA SER A 46 -9.43 -9.78 66.02
C SER A 46 -8.89 -9.25 64.72
N LEU A 47 -8.02 -8.27 64.81
CA LEU A 47 -7.35 -7.67 63.68
C LEU A 47 -5.94 -8.25 63.62
N ASN A 48 -5.59 -8.85 62.50
CA ASN A 48 -4.20 -9.17 62.26
C ASN A 48 -3.49 -7.90 61.76
N GLU A 49 -2.82 -7.21 62.66
CA GLU A 49 -2.08 -5.98 62.37
C GLU A 49 -0.69 -6.26 61.83
N ASP A 50 -0.27 -7.52 61.81
CA ASP A 50 1.06 -7.92 61.31
C ASP A 50 1.15 -7.90 59.78
N ILE A 51 0.02 -7.99 59.08
CA ILE A 51 -0.05 -7.94 57.66
C ILE A 51 -0.83 -6.72 57.21
N VAL A 52 -0.26 -5.95 56.31
CA VAL A 52 -0.92 -4.81 55.67
C VAL A 52 -0.86 -4.94 54.14
N ILE A 53 -1.93 -4.53 53.51
CA ILE A 53 -1.90 -4.27 52.08
C ILE A 53 -1.16 -2.94 51.89
N ASN A 54 0.01 -3.02 51.31
CA ASN A 54 0.86 -1.85 51.11
C ASN A 54 0.44 -1.10 49.84
N GLU A 55 0.17 -1.82 48.77
CA GLU A 55 -0.26 -1.25 47.53
C GLU A 55 -1.21 -2.18 46.76
N ILE A 56 -2.15 -1.61 46.05
CA ILE A 56 -3.05 -2.32 45.14
C ILE A 56 -2.96 -1.68 43.75
N MET A 57 -2.45 -2.42 42.79
CA MET A 57 -2.53 -2.05 41.36
C MET A 57 -3.85 -2.61 40.83
N TYR A 58 -4.88 -1.78 40.82
CA TYR A 58 -6.21 -2.22 40.41
C TYR A 58 -6.46 -1.99 38.92
N ASN A 59 -5.85 -1.01 38.33
CA ASN A 59 -6.12 -0.63 36.92
C ASN A 59 -4.87 0.00 36.36
N HIS A 60 -3.97 -0.84 35.85
CA HIS A 60 -2.84 -0.31 35.09
C HIS A 60 -3.39 0.46 33.86
N ARG A 61 -2.84 1.63 33.60
CA ARG A 61 -3.31 2.43 32.48
C ARG A 61 -3.18 1.62 31.19
N PRO A 62 -4.28 1.35 30.48
CA PRO A 62 -4.21 0.70 29.18
C PRO A 62 -3.40 1.57 28.22
N GLN A 63 -2.71 0.94 27.31
CA GLN A 63 -2.12 1.66 26.20
C GLN A 63 -3.24 2.00 25.22
N TYR A 64 -3.64 3.28 25.16
CA TYR A 64 -4.66 3.72 24.24
C TYR A 64 -4.17 3.61 22.79
N SER A 65 -5.10 3.23 21.91
CA SER A 65 -4.85 3.25 20.48
C SER A 65 -4.51 4.67 20.02
N SER A 66 -3.52 4.76 19.15
CA SER A 66 -3.20 5.98 18.40
C SER A 66 -3.46 5.73 16.91
N PRO A 67 -4.25 6.55 16.24
CA PRO A 67 -4.38 6.42 14.79
C PRO A 67 -3.01 6.63 14.15
N GLY A 68 -2.69 5.83 13.15
CA GLY A 68 -1.52 6.04 12.33
C GLY A 68 -1.67 7.25 11.41
N THR A 69 -0.58 7.69 10.84
CA THR A 69 -0.55 8.65 9.74
C THR A 69 0.02 7.98 8.50
N PRO A 70 -0.61 8.12 7.33
CA PRO A 70 -0.07 7.58 6.10
C PRO A 70 1.27 8.27 5.77
N PRO A 71 2.15 7.60 5.00
CA PRO A 71 3.38 8.22 4.54
C PRO A 71 3.08 9.45 3.66
N THR A 72 3.94 10.43 3.72
CA THR A 72 3.93 11.57 2.79
C THR A 72 4.39 11.10 1.42
N LEU A 73 3.65 11.48 0.38
CA LEU A 73 3.97 11.11 -0.99
C LEU A 73 4.38 12.33 -1.81
N GLU A 74 5.45 12.19 -2.58
CA GLU A 74 5.82 13.14 -3.63
C GLU A 74 5.74 12.49 -5.01
N THR A 75 5.59 13.32 -6.05
CA THR A 75 5.54 12.85 -7.44
C THR A 75 6.88 13.11 -8.11
N ILE A 76 7.49 12.07 -8.67
CA ILE A 76 8.69 12.15 -9.49
C ILE A 76 8.37 11.75 -10.93
N ARG A 77 9.10 12.29 -11.90
CA ARG A 77 8.99 11.96 -13.32
C ARG A 77 9.99 10.87 -13.68
N LEU A 78 9.52 9.75 -14.21
CA LEU A 78 10.38 8.66 -14.70
C LEU A 78 10.73 8.86 -16.18
N PHE A 79 9.76 9.25 -17.00
CA PHE A 79 9.99 9.75 -18.37
C PHE A 79 8.86 10.70 -18.81
N ASP A 80 9.15 11.56 -19.77
CA ASP A 80 8.24 12.62 -20.21
C ASP A 80 7.70 12.34 -21.64
N PHE A 81 6.69 13.10 -22.04
CA PHE A 81 6.18 13.11 -23.42
C PHE A 81 7.30 13.34 -24.44
N SER A 82 8.30 14.16 -24.12
CA SER A 82 9.45 14.46 -24.96
C SER A 82 10.55 13.40 -24.96
N SER A 83 10.36 12.26 -24.27
CA SER A 83 11.36 11.19 -24.27
C SER A 83 11.56 10.59 -25.65
N VAL A 84 12.75 10.02 -25.86
CA VAL A 84 13.09 9.37 -27.14
C VAL A 84 12.52 7.95 -27.14
N TRP A 85 11.89 7.61 -28.25
CA TRP A 85 11.28 6.31 -28.49
C TRP A 85 11.94 5.60 -29.67
N LEU A 86 12.07 4.30 -29.58
CA LEU A 86 12.14 3.43 -30.74
C LEU A 86 10.73 3.23 -31.27
N TYR A 87 10.55 3.26 -32.60
CA TYR A 87 9.25 3.01 -33.20
C TYR A 87 9.38 2.18 -34.48
N ASN A 88 8.33 1.43 -34.77
CA ASN A 88 8.22 0.61 -36.00
C ASN A 88 6.88 0.92 -36.68
N GLU A 89 6.97 1.40 -37.89
CA GLU A 89 5.85 1.76 -38.77
C GLU A 89 5.82 0.90 -40.05
N SER A 90 6.38 -0.31 -40.00
CA SER A 90 6.45 -1.19 -41.17
C SER A 90 5.18 -2.03 -41.39
N GLY A 91 4.29 -2.11 -40.40
CA GLY A 91 3.16 -3.03 -40.42
C GLY A 91 3.52 -4.50 -40.27
N THR A 92 4.78 -4.82 -40.05
CA THR A 92 5.23 -6.21 -39.82
C THR A 92 4.84 -6.65 -38.41
N ASP A 93 4.14 -7.77 -38.31
CA ASP A 93 3.82 -8.39 -37.03
C ASP A 93 5.11 -8.72 -36.26
N GLN A 94 5.22 -8.22 -35.05
CA GLN A 94 6.37 -8.45 -34.17
C GLN A 94 6.23 -9.75 -33.34
N GLY A 95 5.09 -10.43 -33.45
CA GLY A 95 4.77 -11.68 -32.73
C GLY A 95 4.27 -11.45 -31.30
N ASP A 96 3.70 -12.51 -30.72
CA ASP A 96 3.00 -12.47 -29.43
C ASP A 96 3.86 -11.96 -28.25
N ASN A 97 5.15 -12.23 -28.25
CA ASN A 97 6.07 -11.91 -27.16
C ASN A 97 7.05 -10.79 -27.53
N TRP A 98 6.67 -9.92 -28.42
CA TRP A 98 7.56 -8.87 -28.91
C TRP A 98 8.04 -7.94 -27.80
N ALA A 99 7.18 -7.60 -26.84
CA ALA A 99 7.48 -6.70 -25.73
C ALA A 99 8.42 -7.33 -24.68
N GLU A 100 8.63 -8.64 -24.68
CA GLU A 100 9.57 -9.31 -23.79
C GLU A 100 11.04 -9.08 -24.19
N LYS A 101 11.27 -8.74 -25.45
CA LYS A 101 12.60 -8.50 -26.04
C LYS A 101 12.87 -7.01 -26.18
N GLU A 102 14.06 -6.59 -25.81
CA GLU A 102 14.54 -5.24 -26.10
C GLU A 102 14.71 -5.03 -27.58
N GLN A 103 14.15 -3.94 -28.09
CA GLN A 103 14.30 -3.57 -29.49
C GLN A 103 15.58 -2.77 -29.71
N LEU A 104 16.10 -2.83 -30.93
CA LEU A 104 17.29 -2.09 -31.32
C LEU A 104 16.96 -1.19 -32.52
N PRO A 105 17.63 -0.04 -32.69
CA PRO A 105 17.38 0.86 -33.80
C PRO A 105 18.00 0.32 -35.14
N THR A 106 17.53 -0.88 -35.51
CA THR A 106 18.00 -1.61 -36.71
C THR A 106 16.82 -2.12 -37.53
N GLY A 107 17.01 -2.35 -38.80
CA GLY A 107 15.96 -2.81 -39.72
C GLY A 107 14.84 -1.80 -39.86
N ASN A 108 13.64 -2.17 -39.44
CA ASN A 108 12.44 -1.32 -39.51
C ASN A 108 12.16 -0.50 -38.23
N TRP A 109 13.12 -0.47 -37.31
CA TRP A 109 13.02 0.31 -36.08
C TRP A 109 13.81 1.60 -36.17
N PHE A 110 13.16 2.69 -35.93
CA PHE A 110 13.68 4.06 -35.99
C PHE A 110 13.63 4.71 -34.61
N THR A 111 14.33 5.84 -34.46
CA THR A 111 14.28 6.66 -33.25
C THR A 111 13.59 7.97 -33.51
N GLY A 112 12.74 8.41 -32.56
CA GLY A 112 12.08 9.70 -32.62
C GLY A 112 11.74 10.21 -31.22
N GLN A 113 11.67 11.53 -31.10
CA GLN A 113 11.21 12.16 -29.87
C GLN A 113 9.67 12.13 -29.84
N GLY A 114 9.10 11.78 -28.68
CA GLY A 114 7.65 11.80 -28.49
C GLY A 114 7.07 13.22 -28.30
N PRO A 115 5.77 13.41 -28.53
CA PRO A 115 4.81 12.50 -29.13
C PRO A 115 5.08 12.23 -30.62
N LEU A 116 4.76 11.01 -31.02
CA LEU A 116 4.97 10.54 -32.40
C LEU A 116 3.62 10.26 -33.07
N GLY A 117 3.54 10.44 -34.38
CA GLY A 117 2.33 10.12 -35.11
C GLY A 117 2.15 10.95 -36.38
N PHE A 118 0.95 10.89 -36.90
CA PHE A 118 0.48 11.71 -38.00
C PHE A 118 -0.91 12.26 -37.68
N GLU A 119 -1.09 13.56 -37.81
CA GLU A 119 -2.35 14.25 -37.59
C GLU A 119 -2.40 15.50 -38.49
N SER A 120 -3.37 15.54 -39.41
CA SER A 120 -3.52 16.67 -40.33
C SER A 120 -3.86 18.00 -39.65
N ASN A 121 -4.45 17.95 -38.44
CA ASN A 121 -4.79 19.10 -37.62
C ASN A 121 -4.10 19.06 -36.25
N ALA A 122 -2.79 18.90 -36.26
CA ALA A 122 -1.97 18.74 -35.07
C ALA A 122 -2.08 19.87 -34.03
N SER A 123 -2.61 21.04 -34.40
CA SER A 123 -2.83 22.17 -33.49
C SER A 123 -3.90 21.88 -32.40
N LYS A 124 -4.71 20.85 -32.62
CA LYS A 124 -5.73 20.41 -31.63
C LYS A 124 -5.20 19.42 -30.59
N LEU A 125 -4.01 18.89 -30.78
CA LEU A 125 -3.44 17.92 -29.87
C LEU A 125 -3.11 18.56 -28.52
N PRO A 126 -3.41 17.89 -27.40
CA PRO A 126 -3.05 18.38 -26.06
C PRO A 126 -1.55 18.59 -25.86
N VAL A 127 -0.72 17.77 -26.54
CA VAL A 127 0.74 17.90 -26.59
C VAL A 127 1.15 17.86 -28.08
N PRO A 128 1.90 18.83 -28.55
CA PRO A 128 2.32 18.88 -29.96
C PRO A 128 3.17 17.66 -30.37
N LEU A 129 3.02 17.20 -31.61
CA LEU A 129 3.89 16.18 -32.17
C LEU A 129 5.34 16.70 -32.28
N ALA A 130 6.28 15.85 -31.89
CA ALA A 130 7.71 16.09 -32.09
C ALA A 130 8.26 15.27 -33.25
N THR A 131 7.76 14.05 -33.44
CA THR A 131 8.14 13.21 -34.60
C THR A 131 6.92 12.92 -35.45
N TRP A 132 7.01 13.38 -36.72
CA TRP A 132 6.01 13.09 -37.72
C TRP A 132 6.33 11.74 -38.39
N MET A 133 5.36 10.82 -38.29
CA MET A 133 5.42 9.50 -38.89
C MET A 133 4.71 9.54 -40.27
N LYS A 134 4.84 8.45 -41.01
CA LYS A 134 4.22 8.35 -42.34
C LYS A 134 2.70 8.39 -42.23
N ASN A 135 2.04 9.12 -43.15
CA ASN A 135 0.58 9.14 -43.22
C ASN A 135 0.03 7.70 -43.37
N PRO A 136 -0.86 7.23 -42.48
CA PRO A 136 -1.37 5.86 -42.56
C PRO A 136 -2.04 5.51 -43.90
N ARG A 137 -2.64 6.50 -44.57
CA ARG A 137 -3.28 6.30 -45.90
C ARG A 137 -2.29 6.07 -47.05
N GLU A 138 -1.03 6.42 -46.85
CA GLU A 138 0.06 6.23 -47.83
C GLU A 138 0.82 4.92 -47.60
N ASN A 139 0.48 4.14 -46.58
CA ASN A 139 1.05 2.82 -46.34
C ASN A 139 0.57 1.80 -47.39
N ASP A 140 1.50 0.97 -47.89
CA ASP A 140 1.21 -0.14 -48.80
C ASP A 140 2.10 -1.34 -48.43
N PRO A 141 1.55 -2.46 -47.92
CA PRO A 141 0.14 -2.60 -47.54
C PRO A 141 -0.24 -1.75 -46.32
N ARG A 142 -1.54 -1.40 -46.21
CA ARG A 142 -2.07 -0.74 -45.02
C ARG A 142 -2.17 -1.72 -43.88
N PHE A 143 -1.96 -1.26 -42.66
CA PHE A 143 -1.96 -2.09 -41.45
C PHE A 143 -2.62 -1.35 -40.26
N PHE A 144 -2.93 -2.08 -39.21
CA PHE A 144 -3.57 -1.55 -38.00
C PHE A 144 -2.57 -1.05 -36.97
N THR A 145 -1.41 -1.71 -36.81
CA THR A 145 -0.60 -1.67 -35.60
C THR A 145 0.77 -1.05 -35.81
N TYR A 146 1.12 -0.16 -34.89
CA TYR A 146 2.42 0.49 -34.76
C TYR A 146 3.03 0.12 -33.42
N TYR A 147 4.36 -0.04 -33.35
CA TYR A 147 5.05 -0.48 -32.16
C TYR A 147 6.04 0.57 -31.67
N PHE A 148 6.10 0.74 -30.34
CA PHE A 148 6.93 1.75 -29.69
C PHE A 148 7.62 1.18 -28.47
N GLU A 149 8.84 1.64 -28.18
CA GLU A 149 9.59 1.27 -26.99
C GLU A 149 10.44 2.43 -26.47
N THR A 150 10.45 2.64 -25.18
CA THR A 150 11.40 3.53 -24.49
C THR A 150 11.90 2.93 -23.20
N GLN A 151 12.97 3.51 -22.67
CA GLN A 151 13.63 3.02 -21.46
C GLN A 151 13.77 4.15 -20.45
N PHE A 152 13.74 3.76 -19.16
CA PHE A 152 13.98 4.67 -18.05
C PHE A 152 14.69 3.92 -16.93
N ASN A 153 15.32 4.66 -16.00
CA ASN A 153 16.04 4.08 -14.88
C ASN A 153 15.32 4.38 -13.57
N VAL A 154 15.34 3.40 -12.67
CA VAL A 154 14.82 3.52 -11.30
C VAL A 154 15.96 3.14 -10.35
N SER A 155 16.30 4.03 -9.41
CA SER A 155 17.26 3.71 -8.38
C SER A 155 16.68 2.67 -7.41
N GLU A 156 17.53 1.98 -6.67
CA GLU A 156 17.09 1.05 -5.63
C GLU A 156 16.24 1.76 -4.57
N GLN A 157 16.69 2.93 -4.13
CA GLN A 157 15.95 3.77 -3.19
C GLN A 157 14.56 4.17 -3.71
N ASP A 158 14.45 4.56 -4.99
CA ASP A 158 13.16 4.91 -5.58
C ASP A 158 12.27 3.67 -5.66
N LYS A 159 12.80 2.52 -6.09
CA LYS A 159 12.03 1.28 -6.17
C LYS A 159 11.39 0.90 -4.84
N GLU A 160 12.13 1.03 -3.73
CA GLU A 160 11.63 0.73 -2.39
C GLU A 160 10.57 1.74 -1.90
N SER A 161 10.66 2.99 -2.36
CA SER A 161 9.80 4.08 -1.91
C SER A 161 8.58 4.31 -2.80
N ILE A 162 8.59 3.92 -4.08
CA ILE A 162 7.47 4.08 -5.02
C ILE A 162 6.27 3.25 -4.53
N ARG A 163 5.09 3.91 -4.51
CA ARG A 163 3.82 3.32 -4.08
C ARG A 163 2.80 3.23 -5.21
N GLU A 164 2.95 4.06 -6.24
CA GLU A 164 2.04 4.14 -7.38
C GLU A 164 2.78 4.62 -8.60
N LEU A 165 2.44 4.07 -9.78
CA LEU A 165 2.86 4.58 -11.08
C LEU A 165 1.66 5.21 -11.78
N ILE A 166 1.85 6.39 -12.36
CA ILE A 166 0.81 7.14 -13.05
C ILE A 166 1.24 7.29 -14.51
N LEU A 167 0.68 6.43 -15.35
CA LEU A 167 0.90 6.46 -16.79
C LEU A 167 -0.12 7.39 -17.43
N THR A 168 0.34 8.51 -17.98
CA THR A 168 -0.50 9.42 -18.76
C THR A 168 -0.19 9.23 -20.23
N HIS A 169 -1.24 9.00 -21.02
CA HIS A 169 -1.11 8.75 -22.45
C HIS A 169 -2.03 9.65 -23.29
N MET A 170 -1.66 9.80 -24.54
CA MET A 170 -2.40 10.46 -25.61
C MET A 170 -2.33 9.52 -26.81
N ILE A 171 -3.35 8.69 -26.97
CA ILE A 171 -3.43 7.60 -27.96
C ILE A 171 -4.62 7.83 -28.88
N ASP A 172 -4.44 7.52 -30.13
CA ASP A 172 -5.42 7.44 -31.20
C ASP A 172 -5.12 6.18 -32.05
N ASP A 173 -5.97 5.14 -32.12
CA ASP A 173 -7.28 4.94 -31.44
C ASP A 173 -7.19 4.13 -30.15
N GLY A 174 -6.43 3.05 -30.14
CA GLY A 174 -6.29 2.09 -29.06
C GLY A 174 -4.85 1.69 -28.78
N ALA A 175 -4.55 1.15 -27.61
CA ALA A 175 -3.21 0.68 -27.29
C ALA A 175 -3.19 -0.44 -26.25
N VAL A 176 -2.12 -1.26 -26.28
CA VAL A 176 -1.70 -2.09 -25.17
C VAL A 176 -0.39 -1.55 -24.61
N PHE A 177 -0.29 -1.50 -23.29
CA PHE A 177 0.89 -1.01 -22.57
C PHE A 177 1.58 -2.14 -21.85
N TYR A 178 2.89 -2.25 -22.02
CA TYR A 178 3.72 -3.27 -21.38
C TYR A 178 4.83 -2.59 -20.56
N LEU A 179 5.06 -3.08 -19.35
CA LEU A 179 6.21 -2.71 -18.53
C LEU A 179 7.08 -3.95 -18.32
N ASN A 180 8.34 -3.86 -18.77
CA ASN A 180 9.29 -4.97 -18.71
C ASN A 180 8.75 -6.29 -19.32
N GLY A 181 8.01 -6.17 -20.43
CA GLY A 181 7.42 -7.30 -21.15
C GLY A 181 6.07 -7.80 -20.62
N LYS A 182 5.60 -7.31 -19.49
CA LYS A 182 4.29 -7.67 -18.94
C LYS A 182 3.24 -6.63 -19.31
N GLU A 183 2.09 -7.08 -19.78
CA GLU A 183 0.95 -6.18 -20.01
C GLU A 183 0.50 -5.55 -18.70
N VAL A 184 0.43 -4.21 -18.67
CA VAL A 184 0.00 -3.43 -17.51
C VAL A 184 -1.31 -2.68 -17.75
N GLY A 185 -1.81 -2.66 -18.96
CA GLY A 185 -3.09 -2.05 -19.29
C GLY A 185 -3.40 -2.04 -20.76
N ARG A 186 -4.68 -1.78 -21.06
CA ARG A 186 -5.21 -1.58 -22.41
C ARG A 186 -6.09 -0.36 -22.45
N TYR A 187 -6.10 0.28 -23.57
CA TYR A 187 -6.99 1.38 -23.89
C TYR A 187 -7.71 1.13 -25.21
N ASN A 188 -9.03 1.17 -25.20
CA ASN A 188 -9.92 1.03 -26.37
C ASN A 188 -9.63 -0.21 -27.24
N LEU A 189 -9.25 -1.31 -26.62
CA LEU A 189 -9.05 -2.62 -27.28
C LEU A 189 -9.93 -3.69 -26.67
N PRO A 190 -10.28 -4.75 -27.43
CA PRO A 190 -11.08 -5.86 -26.91
C PRO A 190 -10.32 -6.63 -25.82
N SER A 191 -11.06 -7.39 -25.01
CA SER A 191 -10.48 -8.37 -24.10
C SER A 191 -9.97 -9.60 -24.86
N GLY A 192 -9.03 -10.33 -24.28
CA GLY A 192 -8.46 -11.55 -24.86
C GLY A 192 -7.15 -11.30 -25.62
N LYS A 193 -6.81 -12.21 -26.52
CA LYS A 193 -5.56 -12.14 -27.28
C LYS A 193 -5.65 -10.98 -28.29
N ILE A 194 -4.61 -10.16 -28.32
CA ILE A 194 -4.40 -9.11 -29.30
C ILE A 194 -3.38 -9.62 -30.32
N SER A 195 -3.59 -9.29 -31.59
CA SER A 195 -2.66 -9.54 -32.69
C SER A 195 -2.45 -8.24 -33.48
N SER A 196 -1.44 -8.20 -34.32
CA SER A 196 -1.17 -7.07 -35.21
C SER A 196 -2.36 -6.63 -36.09
N ASP A 197 -3.29 -7.53 -36.35
CA ASP A 197 -4.50 -7.28 -37.14
C ASP A 197 -5.73 -6.92 -36.28
N THR A 198 -5.59 -6.84 -34.96
CA THR A 198 -6.70 -6.51 -34.08
C THR A 198 -7.01 -5.01 -34.18
N PRO A 199 -8.21 -4.58 -34.62
CA PRO A 199 -8.54 -3.16 -34.66
C PRO A 199 -8.89 -2.62 -33.26
N ALA A 200 -8.76 -1.33 -33.07
CA ALA A 200 -9.32 -0.64 -31.92
C ALA A 200 -10.87 -0.83 -31.88
N THR A 201 -11.45 -0.83 -30.68
CA THR A 201 -12.89 -1.05 -30.50
C THR A 201 -13.72 0.06 -31.14
N SER A 202 -13.27 1.30 -31.06
CA SER A 202 -13.90 2.48 -31.63
C SER A 202 -12.85 3.49 -32.12
N GLY A 203 -13.25 4.38 -33.05
CA GLY A 203 -12.42 5.56 -33.38
C GLY A 203 -12.48 6.56 -32.24
N ILE A 204 -11.36 6.97 -31.74
CA ILE A 204 -11.23 7.91 -30.59
C ILE A 204 -10.10 8.89 -30.87
N GLU A 205 -10.43 10.16 -30.86
CA GLU A 205 -9.47 11.25 -30.95
C GLU A 205 -8.49 11.27 -29.77
N ALA A 206 -7.27 11.64 -30.02
CA ALA A 206 -6.20 11.70 -29.02
C ALA A 206 -6.48 12.74 -27.93
N THR A 207 -6.73 12.26 -26.72
CA THR A 207 -6.92 13.08 -25.51
C THR A 207 -6.04 12.56 -24.38
N LEU A 208 -5.70 13.42 -23.42
CA LEU A 208 -4.96 12.98 -22.23
C LEU A 208 -5.80 12.08 -21.34
N ARG A 209 -5.29 10.91 -21.05
CA ARG A 209 -5.88 9.92 -20.13
C ARG A 209 -4.81 9.35 -19.20
N THR A 210 -5.25 8.86 -18.07
CA THR A 210 -4.35 8.38 -17.02
C THR A 210 -4.76 6.97 -16.57
N ILE A 211 -3.76 6.13 -16.39
CA ILE A 211 -3.87 4.79 -15.80
C ILE A 211 -3.01 4.77 -14.56
N SER A 212 -3.58 4.39 -13.42
CA SER A 212 -2.84 4.12 -12.18
C SER A 212 -2.44 2.66 -12.14
N LEU A 213 -1.18 2.39 -11.83
CA LEU A 213 -0.62 1.05 -11.76
C LEU A 213 0.05 0.84 -10.41
N GLU A 214 -0.17 -0.32 -9.83
CA GLU A 214 0.59 -0.77 -8.66
C GLU A 214 2.00 -1.15 -9.09
N PRO A 215 3.06 -0.63 -8.44
CA PRO A 215 4.45 -0.89 -8.86
C PRO A 215 4.86 -2.34 -8.67
N ASN A 216 4.45 -2.98 -7.57
CA ASN A 216 4.70 -4.39 -7.19
C ASN A 216 6.03 -4.93 -7.80
N ASP A 217 5.96 -6.13 -8.41
CA ASP A 217 7.09 -6.78 -9.09
C ASP A 217 7.32 -6.29 -10.54
N LEU A 218 6.64 -5.22 -10.94
CA LEU A 218 6.75 -4.68 -12.29
C LEU A 218 8.03 -3.85 -12.50
N LEU A 219 8.46 -3.11 -11.47
CA LEU A 219 9.65 -2.27 -11.53
C LEU A 219 10.92 -3.06 -11.18
N LEU A 220 11.96 -2.84 -11.96
CA LEU A 220 13.31 -3.34 -11.70
C LEU A 220 14.19 -2.21 -11.18
N THR A 221 15.17 -2.54 -10.33
CA THR A 221 16.26 -1.61 -10.03
C THR A 221 17.12 -1.46 -11.27
N GLY A 222 17.48 -0.23 -11.61
CA GLY A 222 18.20 0.10 -12.84
C GLY A 222 17.27 0.28 -14.03
N LYS A 223 17.60 -0.34 -15.12
CA LYS A 223 16.95 -0.18 -16.43
C LYS A 223 15.57 -0.83 -16.45
N ASN A 224 14.56 -0.05 -16.81
CA ASN A 224 13.19 -0.48 -17.08
C ASN A 224 12.81 -0.11 -18.51
N ARG A 225 11.82 -0.80 -19.03
CA ARG A 225 11.36 -0.65 -20.42
C ARG A 225 9.84 -0.58 -20.48
N ILE A 226 9.34 0.44 -21.18
CA ILE A 226 7.95 0.55 -21.61
C ILE A 226 7.86 0.21 -23.08
N SER A 227 6.97 -0.71 -23.43
CA SER A 227 6.64 -1.04 -24.80
C SER A 227 5.14 -0.80 -25.03
N VAL A 228 4.79 -0.32 -26.20
CA VAL A 228 3.41 0.05 -26.56
C VAL A 228 3.11 -0.41 -27.97
N GLU A 229 1.98 -1.09 -28.16
CA GLU A 229 1.41 -1.27 -29.49
C GLU A 229 0.17 -0.40 -29.63
N VAL A 230 0.15 0.42 -30.66
CA VAL A 230 -0.96 1.33 -30.98
C VAL A 230 -1.73 0.76 -32.16
N HIS A 231 -3.03 0.62 -31.97
CA HIS A 231 -3.93 0.01 -32.93
C HIS A 231 -4.94 1.03 -33.44
N GLN A 232 -5.08 1.09 -34.75
CA GLN A 232 -6.09 1.90 -35.39
C GLN A 232 -7.43 1.18 -35.49
N LYS A 233 -8.52 1.93 -35.57
CA LYS A 233 -9.85 1.39 -35.83
C LYS A 233 -9.97 0.83 -37.23
N THR A 234 -9.32 1.46 -38.22
CA THR A 234 -9.32 1.03 -39.60
C THR A 234 -7.95 1.17 -40.20
N VAL A 235 -7.58 0.31 -41.12
CA VAL A 235 -6.30 0.41 -41.89
C VAL A 235 -6.21 1.67 -42.76
N GLY A 236 -7.31 2.39 -42.92
CA GLY A 236 -7.38 3.63 -43.69
C GLY A 236 -7.61 4.87 -42.83
N SER A 237 -7.27 4.82 -41.53
CA SER A 237 -7.33 6.01 -40.67
C SER A 237 -6.57 7.17 -41.23
N SER A 238 -7.03 8.38 -40.96
CA SER A 238 -6.38 9.62 -41.46
C SER A 238 -5.23 10.08 -40.57
N ASP A 239 -5.14 9.50 -39.38
CA ASP A 239 -4.31 9.93 -38.29
C ASP A 239 -3.99 8.75 -37.34
N PHE A 240 -2.99 8.90 -36.56
CA PHE A 240 -2.72 8.10 -35.37
C PHE A 240 -1.73 8.84 -34.48
N ILE A 241 -1.86 8.67 -33.19
CA ILE A 241 -1.06 9.39 -32.19
C ILE A 241 -0.55 8.43 -31.13
N MET A 242 0.72 8.57 -30.78
CA MET A 242 1.32 7.97 -29.60
C MET A 242 2.08 9.04 -28.82
N GLY A 243 1.57 9.39 -27.66
CA GLY A 243 2.24 10.24 -26.69
C GLY A 243 2.09 9.66 -25.28
N MET A 244 3.16 9.68 -24.50
CA MET A 244 3.14 9.09 -23.17
C MET A 244 4.16 9.71 -22.23
N LYS A 245 3.81 9.75 -20.94
CA LYS A 245 4.71 10.03 -19.84
C LYS A 245 4.42 9.10 -18.67
N LEU A 246 5.40 8.87 -17.81
CA LEU A 246 5.26 8.08 -16.60
C LEU A 246 5.74 8.89 -15.41
N ASP A 247 4.84 9.12 -14.47
CA ASP A 247 5.13 9.67 -13.16
C ASP A 247 5.06 8.54 -12.11
N ALA A 248 5.77 8.69 -11.01
CA ALA A 248 5.67 7.81 -9.86
C ALA A 248 5.41 8.63 -8.60
N ARG A 249 4.55 8.10 -7.72
CA ARG A 249 4.36 8.61 -6.37
C ARG A 249 5.22 7.79 -5.42
N ARG A 250 6.19 8.42 -4.79
CA ARG A 250 7.07 7.77 -3.81
C ARG A 250 6.87 8.32 -2.42
N ALA A 251 7.05 7.48 -1.42
CA ALA A 251 7.04 7.86 -0.02
C ALA A 251 8.34 8.60 0.36
N THR A 252 8.21 9.75 1.01
CA THR A 252 9.34 10.53 1.55
C THR A 252 9.60 10.21 3.01
N ASP A 253 8.65 9.54 3.68
CA ASP A 253 8.75 9.01 5.03
C ASP A 253 7.95 7.70 5.14
N ASN A 254 8.06 7.01 6.25
CA ASN A 254 7.36 5.75 6.48
C ASN A 254 5.96 5.93 7.06
N GLY A 255 5.53 7.17 7.36
CA GLY A 255 4.34 7.42 8.14
C GLY A 255 4.47 6.88 9.58
N ASP A 256 3.36 6.85 10.30
CA ASP A 256 3.23 6.20 11.60
C ASP A 256 2.17 5.08 11.46
N PRO A 257 2.52 3.80 11.69
CA PRO A 257 1.53 2.71 11.63
C PRO A 257 0.44 2.84 12.71
N GLY A 258 0.60 3.76 13.66
CA GLY A 258 -0.27 3.87 14.82
C GLY A 258 0.02 2.78 15.85
N ARG A 259 -0.78 2.77 16.90
CA ARG A 259 -0.69 1.75 17.97
C ARG A 259 -2.06 1.18 18.24
N PRO A 260 -2.17 -0.16 18.39
CA PRO A 260 -3.42 -0.77 18.83
C PRO A 260 -3.69 -0.44 20.30
N TYR A 261 -4.95 -0.56 20.71
CA TYR A 261 -5.30 -0.59 22.12
C TYR A 261 -4.75 -1.89 22.73
N ILE A 262 -4.04 -1.76 23.83
CA ILE A 262 -3.56 -2.90 24.62
C ILE A 262 -4.05 -2.70 26.04
N GLU A 263 -4.93 -3.58 26.51
CA GLU A 263 -5.31 -3.65 27.91
C GLU A 263 -4.19 -4.32 28.69
N SER A 264 -3.85 -3.76 29.86
CA SER A 264 -2.86 -4.39 30.71
C SER A 264 -3.57 -5.36 31.66
N ASP A 265 -3.20 -6.62 31.60
CA ASP A 265 -3.70 -7.68 32.51
C ASP A 265 -2.96 -7.68 33.83
N GLU A 266 -2.00 -6.78 34.04
CA GLU A 266 -1.19 -6.72 35.26
C GLU A 266 -1.98 -6.04 36.40
N GLN A 267 -2.66 -6.86 37.19
CA GLN A 267 -3.25 -6.46 38.46
C GLN A 267 -2.49 -7.19 39.58
N TRP A 268 -2.11 -6.45 40.61
CA TRP A 268 -1.39 -7.04 41.73
C TRP A 268 -1.71 -6.33 43.04
N VAL A 269 -1.52 -7.09 44.14
CA VAL A 269 -1.63 -6.59 45.51
C VAL A 269 -0.32 -6.84 46.22
N GLU A 270 0.29 -5.78 46.73
CA GLU A 270 1.46 -5.89 47.57
C GLU A 270 1.04 -6.03 49.04
N ILE A 271 1.51 -7.09 49.66
CA ILE A 271 1.24 -7.39 51.08
C ILE A 271 2.56 -7.26 51.84
N TYR A 272 2.55 -6.48 52.90
CA TYR A 272 3.71 -6.29 53.74
C TYR A 272 3.49 -6.93 55.13
N ASN A 273 4.44 -7.78 55.58
CA ASN A 273 4.48 -8.36 56.91
C ASN A 273 5.28 -7.42 57.83
N LYS A 274 4.62 -6.83 58.81
CA LYS A 274 5.24 -5.93 59.79
C LYS A 274 5.90 -6.68 60.95
N SER A 275 5.62 -7.96 61.11
CA SER A 275 6.14 -8.76 62.23
C SER A 275 7.48 -9.39 61.91
N ASP A 276 8.22 -9.74 62.94
CA ASP A 276 9.50 -10.49 62.83
C ASP A 276 9.26 -12.03 62.67
N LYS A 277 8.00 -12.43 62.44
CA LYS A 277 7.59 -13.86 62.34
C LYS A 277 7.11 -14.17 60.95
N SER A 278 7.30 -15.41 60.55
CA SER A 278 6.65 -15.94 59.35
C SER A 278 5.14 -16.06 59.57
N ILE A 279 4.35 -15.52 58.61
CA ILE A 279 2.90 -15.58 58.65
C ILE A 279 2.44 -16.48 57.50
N ASN A 280 1.63 -17.46 57.83
CA ASN A 280 1.00 -18.31 56.83
C ASN A 280 -0.22 -17.59 56.25
N LEU A 281 -0.26 -17.43 54.93
CA LEU A 281 -1.34 -16.78 54.20
C LEU A 281 -2.35 -17.78 53.60
N SER A 282 -2.19 -19.09 53.90
CA SER A 282 -3.08 -20.14 53.40
C SER A 282 -4.35 -20.27 54.25
#